data_9879faa9f95426c207a6d19176e8a61d
#
_entry.id   9879faa9f95426c207a6d19176e8a61d
#
_cell.length_a   1.000
_cell.length_b   1.000
_cell.length_c   1.000
_cell.angle_alpha   90.00
_cell.angle_beta   90.00
_cell.angle_gamma   90.00
#
_symmetry.space_group_name_H-M   'P 1'
#
loop_
_entity.id
_entity.type
_entity.pdbx_description
1 polymer ?
#
loop_
_entity_poly.entity_id
_entity_poly.type
_entity_poly.pdbx_seq_one_letter_code
_entity_poly.pdbx_strand_id
1 'polypeptide(L)'
;MVTLINNLDKPVKPAAVDVTPVKAVPSPAEIAAATQGVAKAEALGNGCHAGRDQMRQAAIAAGASDTLERYAADYPVGPHDQPQSMCPAFGSLRVGLRMRRTATVLSGSACCVYGLTFTSHFYGAKRTVGYVPFNSETLVTGKLFEDIREAVHLLADPHQYDTIVVINLCVPSASGVPLRLLPDTIDGVRIIGIDVPGFGVPTHAEAKDILAGAMLNFARKEAEAGPVMAPRGGRNDKRTVTLLGEMFPADPVGIGMMLGALGLAAGPVVPTREWRELYAALDCAAVAAIHPFYTASVREFEIAGRPIIGSAPVGHDGTAAWLDAIGEVCEVSKATVQAAKDQFLPLIKGALAAKPINGKITVSGYEGSELLVARLLVESGANVPYVGTACPRTRWSEPDREWLEARGVHIQFRASLENDLAAVDFHDPDLAIGTTPVVQHAKSRGLPSLYFTNLISARPLMGVAGAGSLATVVNAAMGNKDRMDVMKEFFDGVGEGFSAGIWSDTPRDRPEFRKKQLAKLGKTDMGMSGEIL
;
A
#
# COMPACT_ATOMS: atom_id res chain seq x y z
N MET A 1 7.66 -29.72 -1.36
CA MET A 1 8.82 -29.60 -0.47
C MET A 1 8.88 -28.18 0.09
N VAL A 2 8.45 -27.99 1.33
CA VAL A 2 8.47 -26.66 1.98
C VAL A 2 9.90 -26.35 2.39
N THR A 3 10.49 -25.33 1.83
CA THR A 3 11.81 -24.85 2.26
C THR A 3 11.60 -23.75 3.29
N LEU A 4 11.85 -24.05 4.55
CA LEU A 4 11.93 -23.06 5.61
C LEU A 4 13.26 -22.31 5.45
N ILE A 5 13.20 -21.04 5.06
CA ILE A 5 14.40 -20.19 4.90
C ILE A 5 14.82 -19.69 6.28
N ASN A 6 15.43 -20.55 7.07
CA ASN A 6 16.14 -20.18 8.31
C ASN A 6 17.46 -20.92 8.52
N ASN A 7 18.05 -21.52 7.46
CA ASN A 7 19.37 -22.15 7.55
C ASN A 7 20.20 -21.81 6.31
N LEU A 8 20.91 -20.69 6.34
CA LEU A 8 21.85 -20.25 5.30
C LEU A 8 23.21 -20.98 5.35
N ASP A 9 23.40 -21.97 6.21
CA ASP A 9 24.74 -22.55 6.51
C ASP A 9 24.97 -23.98 5.99
N LYS A 10 24.19 -24.48 5.04
CA LYS A 10 24.55 -25.75 4.39
C LYS A 10 24.64 -25.60 2.87
N PRO A 11 25.81 -25.86 2.26
CA PRO A 11 25.92 -25.83 0.81
C PRO A 11 25.10 -26.97 0.20
N VAL A 12 24.09 -26.61 -0.61
CA VAL A 12 23.32 -27.55 -1.40
C VAL A 12 24.21 -28.03 -2.54
N LYS A 13 24.51 -29.31 -2.60
CA LYS A 13 25.16 -29.92 -3.79
C LYS A 13 24.20 -29.75 -4.98
N PRO A 14 24.66 -29.24 -6.12
CA PRO A 14 23.84 -29.18 -7.32
C PRO A 14 23.46 -30.58 -7.76
N ALA A 15 22.17 -30.85 -7.89
CA ALA A 15 21.68 -32.05 -8.56
C ALA A 15 22.12 -32.02 -10.01
N ALA A 16 22.59 -33.15 -10.51
CA ALA A 16 22.93 -33.29 -11.93
C ALA A 16 21.70 -32.96 -12.78
N VAL A 17 21.83 -31.93 -13.62
CA VAL A 17 20.80 -31.55 -14.58
C VAL A 17 20.90 -32.54 -15.72
N ASP A 18 19.88 -33.37 -15.86
CA ASP A 18 19.72 -34.26 -17.02
C ASP A 18 19.35 -33.37 -18.23
N VAL A 19 20.30 -33.15 -19.11
CA VAL A 19 20.14 -32.29 -20.27
C VAL A 19 19.49 -33.12 -21.39
N THR A 20 18.15 -33.18 -21.35
CA THR A 20 17.40 -33.62 -22.55
C THR A 20 17.64 -32.63 -23.69
N PRO A 21 17.87 -33.10 -24.94
CA PRO A 21 18.20 -32.20 -26.03
C PRO A 21 17.05 -31.22 -26.30
N VAL A 22 17.37 -29.93 -26.21
CA VAL A 22 16.47 -28.83 -26.52
C VAL A 22 15.98 -29.02 -27.95
N LYS A 23 14.66 -29.02 -28.18
CA LYS A 23 14.06 -28.97 -29.51
C LYS A 23 14.72 -27.85 -30.29
N ALA A 24 15.05 -28.13 -31.56
CA ALA A 24 15.70 -27.19 -32.46
C ALA A 24 15.02 -25.81 -32.41
N VAL A 25 15.84 -24.77 -32.32
CA VAL A 25 15.37 -23.37 -32.38
C VAL A 25 14.53 -23.21 -33.64
N PRO A 26 13.29 -22.66 -33.57
CA PRO A 26 12.46 -22.48 -34.76
C PRO A 26 13.18 -21.67 -35.80
N SER A 27 13.01 -22.03 -37.07
CA SER A 27 13.60 -21.30 -38.19
C SER A 27 13.05 -19.87 -38.28
N PRO A 28 13.77 -18.92 -38.86
CA PRO A 28 13.28 -17.55 -39.06
C PRO A 28 11.92 -17.48 -39.77
N ALA A 29 11.62 -18.47 -40.62
CA ALA A 29 10.34 -18.58 -41.34
C ALA A 29 9.19 -19.01 -40.42
N GLU A 30 9.43 -19.89 -39.45
CA GLU A 30 8.44 -20.29 -38.43
C GLU A 30 8.18 -19.18 -37.43
N ILE A 31 9.21 -18.40 -37.07
CA ILE A 31 9.08 -17.20 -36.23
C ILE A 31 8.29 -16.12 -36.98
N ALA A 32 8.56 -15.91 -38.28
CA ALA A 32 7.84 -14.96 -39.11
C ALA A 32 6.36 -15.36 -39.32
N ALA A 33 6.06 -16.64 -39.43
CA ALA A 33 4.69 -17.14 -39.55
C ALA A 33 3.91 -16.98 -38.21
N ALA A 34 4.57 -17.21 -37.08
CA ALA A 34 3.98 -16.98 -35.75
C ALA A 34 3.76 -15.48 -35.48
N THR A 35 4.68 -14.62 -35.93
CA THR A 35 4.55 -13.16 -35.80
C THR A 35 3.55 -12.53 -36.76
N GLN A 36 3.24 -13.13 -37.89
CA GLN A 36 2.16 -12.65 -38.77
C GLN A 36 0.77 -12.75 -38.10
N GLY A 37 0.56 -13.73 -37.26
CA GLY A 37 -0.65 -13.81 -36.42
C GLY A 37 -0.75 -12.69 -35.38
N VAL A 38 0.38 -12.33 -34.77
CA VAL A 38 0.49 -11.23 -33.80
C VAL A 38 0.36 -9.87 -34.51
N ALA A 39 1.01 -9.66 -35.63
CA ALA A 39 0.90 -8.43 -36.42
C ALA A 39 -0.54 -8.20 -36.94
N LYS A 40 -1.29 -9.28 -37.23
CA LYS A 40 -2.70 -9.18 -37.60
C LYS A 40 -3.62 -8.86 -36.42
N ALA A 41 -3.25 -9.25 -35.21
CA ALA A 41 -3.93 -8.87 -33.97
C ALA A 41 -3.60 -7.42 -33.57
N GLU A 42 -2.37 -6.95 -33.84
CA GLU A 42 -1.98 -5.54 -33.63
C GLU A 42 -2.64 -4.60 -34.64
N ALA A 43 -2.89 -5.05 -35.88
CA ALA A 43 -3.61 -4.29 -36.91
C ALA A 43 -5.12 -4.14 -36.59
N LEU A 44 -5.66 -4.92 -35.65
CA LEU A 44 -7.06 -4.87 -35.24
C LEU A 44 -7.32 -3.94 -34.03
N GLY A 45 -6.34 -3.19 -33.58
CA GLY A 45 -6.47 -2.18 -32.55
C GLY A 45 -5.39 -2.29 -31.47
N ASN A 46 -4.97 -1.17 -30.99
CA ASN A 46 -3.90 -0.95 -30.02
C ASN A 46 -3.97 -1.89 -28.80
N GLY A 47 -3.35 -3.05 -28.87
CA GLY A 47 -3.02 -3.94 -27.75
C GLY A 47 -4.15 -4.20 -26.74
N CYS A 48 -3.81 -4.24 -25.47
CA CYS A 48 -4.75 -4.47 -24.35
C CYS A 48 -5.89 -3.42 -24.23
N HIS A 49 -5.79 -2.28 -24.90
CA HIS A 49 -6.76 -1.19 -24.83
C HIS A 49 -7.98 -1.40 -25.73
N ALA A 50 -7.82 -2.03 -26.87
CA ALA A 50 -8.92 -2.21 -27.83
C ALA A 50 -10.07 -3.05 -27.26
N GLY A 51 -9.75 -4.11 -26.51
CA GLY A 51 -10.75 -4.94 -25.86
C GLY A 51 -11.53 -4.17 -24.77
N ARG A 52 -10.86 -3.29 -24.07
CA ARG A 52 -11.45 -2.48 -23.00
C ARG A 52 -12.36 -1.38 -23.55
N ASP A 53 -11.94 -0.71 -24.60
CA ASP A 53 -12.77 0.30 -25.28
C ASP A 53 -14.02 -0.32 -25.91
N GLN A 54 -13.90 -1.51 -26.50
CA GLN A 54 -15.05 -2.27 -27.00
C GLN A 54 -15.99 -2.72 -25.88
N MET A 55 -15.47 -3.19 -24.75
CA MET A 55 -16.29 -3.53 -23.57
C MET A 55 -16.97 -2.30 -22.99
N ARG A 56 -16.28 -1.16 -22.94
CA ARG A 56 -16.83 0.12 -22.50
C ARG A 56 -17.97 0.58 -23.44
N GLN A 57 -17.74 0.53 -24.75
CA GLN A 57 -18.77 0.89 -25.75
C GLN A 57 -19.98 -0.05 -25.70
N ALA A 58 -19.75 -1.36 -25.55
CA ALA A 58 -20.83 -2.33 -25.41
C ALA A 58 -21.66 -2.12 -24.15
N ALA A 59 -21.03 -1.75 -23.04
CA ALA A 59 -21.73 -1.53 -21.79
C ALA A 59 -22.42 -0.15 -21.72
N ILE A 60 -21.89 0.89 -22.38
CA ILE A 60 -22.57 2.16 -22.62
C ILE A 60 -23.83 1.91 -23.48
N ALA A 61 -23.71 1.12 -24.54
CA ALA A 61 -24.82 0.73 -25.39
C ALA A 61 -25.89 -0.09 -24.63
N ALA A 62 -25.48 -0.83 -23.59
CA ALA A 62 -26.38 -1.59 -22.72
C ALA A 62 -26.99 -0.75 -21.56
N GLY A 63 -26.74 0.55 -21.51
CA GLY A 63 -27.28 1.45 -20.47
C GLY A 63 -26.55 1.40 -19.11
N ALA A 64 -25.34 0.84 -19.07
CA ALA A 64 -24.51 0.74 -17.85
C ALA A 64 -23.51 1.90 -17.71
N SER A 65 -23.81 3.07 -18.28
CA SER A 65 -22.89 4.21 -18.39
C SER A 65 -22.28 4.66 -17.06
N ASP A 66 -23.10 4.82 -16.03
CA ASP A 66 -22.64 5.36 -14.74
C ASP A 66 -21.62 4.46 -14.04
N THR A 67 -21.81 3.14 -14.12
CA THR A 67 -20.89 2.17 -13.48
C THR A 67 -19.55 2.12 -14.19
N LEU A 68 -19.55 2.25 -15.52
CA LEU A 68 -18.34 2.21 -16.33
C LEU A 68 -17.59 3.52 -16.34
N GLU A 69 -18.27 4.64 -16.29
CA GLU A 69 -17.64 5.95 -16.11
C GLU A 69 -16.94 6.02 -14.75
N ARG A 70 -17.59 5.54 -13.70
CA ARG A 70 -16.96 5.40 -12.38
C ARG A 70 -15.75 4.45 -12.42
N TYR A 71 -15.90 3.28 -13.05
CA TYR A 71 -14.80 2.35 -13.21
C TYR A 71 -13.64 2.95 -14.00
N ALA A 72 -13.92 3.67 -15.09
CA ALA A 72 -12.89 4.33 -15.88
C ALA A 72 -12.22 5.50 -15.14
N ALA A 73 -12.93 6.19 -14.24
CA ALA A 73 -12.37 7.21 -13.37
C ALA A 73 -11.51 6.60 -12.25
N ASP A 74 -11.91 5.44 -11.75
CA ASP A 74 -11.21 4.76 -10.65
C ASP A 74 -10.01 3.91 -11.10
N TYR A 75 -9.94 3.55 -12.40
CA TYR A 75 -8.88 2.70 -12.93
C TYR A 75 -8.18 3.34 -14.14
N PRO A 76 -6.88 3.57 -14.06
CA PRO A 76 -6.08 4.10 -15.15
C PRO A 76 -6.15 3.24 -16.42
N VAL A 77 -5.98 3.85 -17.58
CA VAL A 77 -6.24 3.23 -18.89
C VAL A 77 -5.02 2.56 -19.48
N GLY A 78 -3.82 3.01 -19.18
CA GLY A 78 -2.59 2.54 -19.79
C GLY A 78 -1.64 1.83 -18.82
N PRO A 79 -0.60 1.15 -19.31
CA PRO A 79 0.41 0.53 -18.46
C PRO A 79 1.22 1.56 -17.66
N HIS A 80 1.31 2.80 -18.16
CA HIS A 80 1.93 3.92 -17.48
C HIS A 80 0.93 4.72 -16.63
N ASP A 81 -0.37 4.53 -16.84
CA ASP A 81 -1.46 5.13 -16.08
C ASP A 81 -1.86 4.28 -14.86
N GLN A 82 -0.96 3.45 -14.37
CA GLN A 82 -1.20 2.67 -13.16
C GLN A 82 -0.83 3.45 -11.90
N PRO A 83 -1.59 3.28 -10.80
CA PRO A 83 -1.22 3.85 -9.52
C PRO A 83 0.18 3.43 -9.09
N GLN A 84 0.97 4.38 -8.62
CA GLN A 84 2.29 4.09 -8.07
C GLN A 84 2.17 3.43 -6.71
N SER A 85 2.52 2.15 -6.64
CA SER A 85 2.47 1.37 -5.42
C SER A 85 3.62 0.36 -5.38
N MET A 86 4.02 -0.02 -4.19
CA MET A 86 4.81 -1.23 -3.99
C MET A 86 3.96 -2.47 -4.34
N CYS A 87 4.62 -3.61 -4.57
CA CYS A 87 3.91 -4.87 -4.79
C CYS A 87 2.82 -5.07 -3.71
N PRO A 88 1.56 -5.31 -4.10
CA PRO A 88 0.45 -5.42 -3.14
C PRO A 88 0.65 -6.53 -2.11
N ALA A 89 1.26 -7.64 -2.48
CA ALA A 89 1.55 -8.74 -1.57
C ALA A 89 2.39 -8.31 -0.35
N PHE A 90 3.16 -7.23 -0.46
CA PHE A 90 3.87 -6.62 0.65
C PHE A 90 2.92 -6.18 1.78
N GLY A 91 1.76 -5.61 1.43
CA GLY A 91 0.74 -5.22 2.39
C GLY A 91 0.17 -6.40 3.16
N SER A 92 -0.26 -7.45 2.45
CA SER A 92 -0.78 -8.66 3.09
C SER A 92 0.28 -9.37 3.94
N LEU A 93 1.52 -9.46 3.45
CA LEU A 93 2.62 -10.03 4.24
C LEU A 93 2.81 -9.28 5.56
N ARG A 94 2.74 -7.95 5.57
CA ARG A 94 2.82 -7.14 6.79
C ARG A 94 1.73 -7.49 7.80
N VAL A 95 0.51 -7.71 7.35
CA VAL A 95 -0.61 -8.12 8.22
C VAL A 95 -0.35 -9.50 8.81
N GLY A 96 0.04 -10.47 7.99
CA GLY A 96 0.35 -11.82 8.45
C GLY A 96 1.52 -11.86 9.46
N LEU A 97 2.59 -11.11 9.18
CA LEU A 97 3.76 -11.02 10.07
C LEU A 97 3.47 -10.28 11.38
N ARG A 98 2.50 -9.37 11.39
CA ARG A 98 2.09 -8.66 12.60
C ARG A 98 1.37 -9.58 13.59
N MET A 99 0.58 -10.52 13.11
CA MET A 99 -0.21 -11.39 13.94
C MET A 99 0.65 -12.48 14.58
N ARG A 100 0.57 -12.60 15.90
CA ARG A 100 1.29 -13.63 16.65
C ARG A 100 0.75 -15.01 16.31
N ARG A 101 1.60 -16.03 16.42
CA ARG A 101 1.25 -17.43 16.17
C ARG A 101 0.60 -17.65 14.78
N THR A 102 1.03 -16.83 13.81
CA THR A 102 0.59 -16.94 12.41
C THR A 102 1.79 -17.29 11.53
N ALA A 103 1.67 -18.36 10.77
CA ALA A 103 2.57 -18.67 9.67
C ALA A 103 2.03 -18.00 8.39
N THR A 104 2.91 -17.34 7.64
CA THR A 104 2.55 -16.77 6.34
C THR A 104 3.29 -17.52 5.24
N VAL A 105 2.55 -18.06 4.29
CA VAL A 105 3.07 -18.84 3.16
C VAL A 105 2.84 -18.06 1.87
N LEU A 106 3.90 -17.85 1.11
CA LEU A 106 3.86 -17.19 -0.18
C LEU A 106 3.92 -18.25 -1.29
N SER A 107 2.98 -18.22 -2.20
CA SER A 107 3.03 -18.99 -3.45
C SER A 107 3.30 -18.05 -4.61
N GLY A 108 4.42 -18.23 -5.29
CA GLY A 108 4.80 -17.30 -6.35
C GLY A 108 6.21 -17.53 -6.90
N SER A 109 6.69 -16.56 -7.67
CA SER A 109 8.05 -16.58 -8.20
C SER A 109 9.10 -16.36 -7.09
N ALA A 110 10.21 -17.05 -7.18
CA ALA A 110 11.31 -16.94 -6.21
C ALA A 110 11.82 -15.50 -6.06
N CYS A 111 11.89 -14.73 -7.15
CA CYS A 111 12.33 -13.33 -7.10
C CYS A 111 11.34 -12.44 -6.30
N CYS A 112 10.02 -12.66 -6.48
CA CYS A 112 9.00 -11.94 -5.71
C CYS A 112 9.09 -12.30 -4.22
N VAL A 113 9.21 -13.59 -3.91
CA VAL A 113 9.33 -14.06 -2.52
C VAL A 113 10.59 -13.52 -1.86
N TYR A 114 11.73 -13.50 -2.57
CA TYR A 114 12.97 -12.91 -2.06
C TYR A 114 12.78 -11.42 -1.71
N GLY A 115 12.23 -10.63 -2.62
CA GLY A 115 11.96 -9.21 -2.38
C GLY A 115 11.03 -8.97 -1.20
N LEU A 116 9.97 -9.76 -1.07
CA LEU A 116 9.01 -9.67 0.03
C LEU A 116 9.61 -10.11 1.38
N THR A 117 10.41 -11.18 1.40
CA THR A 117 11.06 -11.66 2.62
C THR A 117 12.16 -10.72 3.10
N PHE A 118 12.92 -10.12 2.17
CA PHE A 118 13.91 -9.10 2.51
C PHE A 118 13.26 -7.95 3.31
N THR A 119 12.08 -7.49 2.87
CA THR A 119 11.37 -6.43 3.58
C THR A 119 10.86 -6.85 4.96
N SER A 120 10.63 -8.14 5.20
CA SER A 120 10.23 -8.63 6.52
C SER A 120 11.27 -8.35 7.61
N HIS A 121 12.54 -8.27 7.25
CA HIS A 121 13.63 -7.94 8.17
C HIS A 121 13.47 -6.53 8.77
N PHE A 122 12.91 -5.58 8.04
CA PHE A 122 12.64 -4.22 8.54
C PHE A 122 11.62 -4.19 9.68
N TYR A 123 10.79 -5.21 9.79
CA TYR A 123 9.79 -5.32 10.87
C TYR A 123 10.30 -6.05 12.09
N GLY A 124 11.61 -6.32 12.17
CA GLY A 124 12.22 -7.08 13.28
C GLY A 124 11.63 -8.48 13.38
N ALA A 125 11.01 -8.95 12.32
CA ALA A 125 10.29 -10.21 12.31
C ALA A 125 11.29 -11.36 12.19
N LYS A 126 11.63 -11.96 13.30
CA LYS A 126 12.17 -13.33 13.36
C LYS A 126 11.09 -14.36 13.00
N ARG A 127 10.06 -13.96 12.24
CA ARG A 127 8.93 -14.80 11.89
C ARG A 127 9.21 -15.51 10.59
N THR A 128 8.87 -16.77 10.57
CA THR A 128 9.06 -17.63 9.42
C THR A 128 8.07 -17.23 8.33
N VAL A 129 8.59 -16.99 7.13
CA VAL A 129 7.80 -16.89 5.90
C VAL A 129 7.98 -18.20 5.16
N GLY A 130 6.88 -18.90 4.93
CA GLY A 130 6.85 -20.11 4.11
C GLY A 130 6.92 -19.75 2.62
N TYR A 131 7.48 -20.66 1.83
CA TYR A 131 7.52 -20.49 0.38
C TYR A 131 7.17 -21.79 -0.33
N VAL A 132 6.18 -21.73 -1.21
CA VAL A 132 5.83 -22.82 -2.12
C VAL A 132 6.24 -22.39 -3.52
N PRO A 133 7.33 -22.95 -4.07
CA PRO A 133 7.80 -22.64 -5.41
C PRO A 133 6.90 -23.31 -6.46
N PHE A 134 6.92 -22.75 -7.67
CA PHE A 134 6.31 -23.37 -8.84
C PHE A 134 7.29 -23.43 -10.00
N ASN A 135 7.00 -24.31 -10.93
CA ASN A 135 7.59 -24.37 -12.26
C ASN A 135 6.49 -24.54 -13.31
N SER A 136 6.85 -24.58 -14.59
CA SER A 136 5.87 -24.71 -15.67
C SER A 136 5.04 -25.99 -15.58
N GLU A 137 5.64 -27.10 -15.13
CA GLU A 137 4.95 -28.37 -14.97
C GLU A 137 3.89 -28.28 -13.86
N THR A 138 4.25 -27.78 -12.67
CA THR A 138 3.32 -27.69 -11.53
C THR A 138 2.15 -26.75 -11.81
N LEU A 139 2.37 -25.70 -12.62
CA LEU A 139 1.30 -24.79 -13.06
C LEU A 139 0.33 -25.47 -14.04
N VAL A 140 0.87 -26.12 -15.09
CA VAL A 140 0.05 -26.73 -16.15
C VAL A 140 -0.72 -27.95 -15.64
N THR A 141 -0.12 -28.75 -14.78
CA THR A 141 -0.74 -29.96 -14.23
C THR A 141 -1.65 -29.71 -13.04
N GLY A 142 -1.73 -28.48 -12.51
CA GLY A 142 -2.45 -28.15 -11.29
C GLY A 142 -1.78 -28.64 -10.00
N LYS A 143 -0.59 -29.24 -10.09
CA LYS A 143 0.15 -29.78 -8.96
C LYS A 143 0.53 -28.70 -7.91
N LEU A 144 0.62 -27.45 -8.32
CA LEU A 144 0.92 -26.36 -7.40
C LEU A 144 -0.10 -26.27 -6.25
N PHE A 145 -1.39 -26.53 -6.50
CA PHE A 145 -2.39 -26.56 -5.45
C PHE A 145 -2.13 -27.70 -4.45
N GLU A 146 -1.73 -28.88 -4.95
CA GLU A 146 -1.39 -30.00 -4.09
C GLU A 146 -0.14 -29.72 -3.24
N ASP A 147 0.88 -29.08 -3.84
CA ASP A 147 2.09 -28.67 -3.13
C ASP A 147 1.77 -27.65 -2.02
N ILE A 148 0.84 -26.71 -2.28
CA ILE A 148 0.36 -25.74 -1.27
C ILE A 148 -0.39 -26.49 -0.16
N ARG A 149 -1.29 -27.41 -0.51
CA ARG A 149 -2.07 -28.20 0.45
C ARG A 149 -1.15 -29.03 1.35
N GLU A 150 -0.15 -29.70 0.77
CA GLU A 150 0.85 -30.45 1.54
C GLU A 150 1.63 -29.53 2.48
N ALA A 151 2.07 -28.36 1.99
CA ALA A 151 2.77 -27.38 2.79
C ALA A 151 1.96 -26.91 4.00
N VAL A 152 0.68 -26.66 3.79
CA VAL A 152 -0.24 -26.22 4.86
C VAL A 152 -0.42 -27.34 5.90
N HIS A 153 -0.59 -28.58 5.46
CA HIS A 153 -0.67 -29.73 6.37
C HIS A 153 0.62 -29.92 7.20
N LEU A 154 1.79 -29.74 6.60
CA LEU A 154 3.06 -29.85 7.31
C LEU A 154 3.28 -28.74 8.34
N LEU A 155 2.69 -27.56 8.11
CA LEU A 155 2.81 -26.41 9.01
C LEU A 155 1.72 -26.38 10.09
N ALA A 156 0.64 -27.14 9.96
CA ALA A 156 -0.51 -27.10 10.85
C ALA A 156 -0.19 -27.78 12.20
N ASP A 157 0.63 -27.11 13.01
CA ASP A 157 0.99 -27.50 14.38
C ASP A 157 0.35 -26.51 15.37
N PRO A 158 -0.71 -26.90 16.10
CA PRO A 158 -1.41 -26.03 17.04
C PRO A 158 -0.54 -25.59 18.24
N HIS A 159 0.59 -26.26 18.50
CA HIS A 159 1.55 -25.81 19.51
C HIS A 159 2.33 -24.58 19.05
N GLN A 160 2.51 -24.42 17.74
CA GLN A 160 3.27 -23.31 17.15
C GLN A 160 2.36 -22.21 16.57
N TYR A 161 1.30 -22.59 15.87
CA TYR A 161 0.47 -21.68 15.12
C TYR A 161 -1.02 -21.77 15.47
N ASP A 162 -1.69 -20.65 15.49
CA ASP A 162 -3.15 -20.54 15.58
C ASP A 162 -3.77 -20.36 14.19
N THR A 163 -2.96 -19.87 13.24
CA THR A 163 -3.41 -19.51 11.89
C THR A 163 -2.28 -19.70 10.87
N ILE A 164 -2.61 -20.20 9.70
CA ILE A 164 -1.77 -20.21 8.52
C ILE A 164 -2.44 -19.34 7.46
N VAL A 165 -1.69 -18.36 6.95
CA VAL A 165 -2.11 -17.51 5.83
C VAL A 165 -1.36 -17.95 4.57
N VAL A 166 -2.10 -18.23 3.51
CA VAL A 166 -1.53 -18.55 2.18
C VAL A 166 -1.84 -17.40 1.23
N ILE A 167 -0.81 -16.84 0.62
CA ILE A 167 -0.91 -15.71 -0.30
C ILE A 167 -0.46 -16.16 -1.69
N ASN A 168 -1.39 -16.24 -2.62
CA ASN A 168 -1.07 -16.36 -4.04
C ASN A 168 -0.58 -15.02 -4.57
N LEU A 169 0.61 -15.04 -5.17
CA LEU A 169 1.16 -13.91 -5.92
C LEU A 169 0.66 -13.92 -7.37
N CYS A 170 1.23 -13.08 -8.24
CA CYS A 170 0.74 -12.87 -9.60
C CYS A 170 0.54 -14.16 -10.40
N VAL A 171 1.54 -15.03 -10.49
CA VAL A 171 1.48 -16.21 -11.37
C VAL A 171 0.48 -17.26 -10.88
N PRO A 172 0.48 -17.69 -9.60
CA PRO A 172 -0.55 -18.61 -9.09
C PRO A 172 -1.96 -18.06 -9.22
N SER A 173 -2.18 -16.76 -8.95
CA SER A 173 -3.49 -16.12 -9.14
C SER A 173 -3.92 -16.13 -10.61
N ALA A 174 -3.01 -15.78 -11.54
CA ALA A 174 -3.30 -15.80 -12.98
C ALA A 174 -3.57 -17.22 -13.50
N SER A 175 -2.94 -18.24 -12.90
CA SER A 175 -3.17 -19.65 -13.24
C SER A 175 -4.41 -20.23 -12.56
N GLY A 176 -5.13 -19.45 -11.76
CA GLY A 176 -6.38 -19.87 -11.12
C GLY A 176 -6.18 -20.93 -10.03
N VAL A 177 -5.06 -20.92 -9.31
CA VAL A 177 -4.82 -21.83 -8.17
C VAL A 177 -5.88 -21.61 -7.09
N PRO A 178 -6.73 -22.62 -6.79
CA PRO A 178 -7.98 -22.38 -6.07
C PRO A 178 -7.81 -22.47 -4.55
N LEU A 179 -7.22 -21.46 -3.91
CA LEU A 179 -7.01 -21.45 -2.43
C LEU A 179 -8.31 -21.62 -1.64
N ARG A 180 -9.48 -21.31 -2.23
CA ARG A 180 -10.79 -21.54 -1.61
C ARG A 180 -11.14 -23.02 -1.35
N LEU A 181 -10.38 -23.95 -1.95
CA LEU A 181 -10.54 -25.40 -1.75
C LEU A 181 -9.67 -25.94 -0.61
N LEU A 182 -8.83 -25.09 0.00
CA LEU A 182 -8.16 -25.45 1.23
C LEU A 182 -9.21 -25.62 2.35
N PRO A 183 -9.02 -26.56 3.28
CA PRO A 183 -9.91 -26.68 4.43
C PRO A 183 -9.83 -25.44 5.31
N ASP A 184 -10.94 -25.06 5.94
CA ASP A 184 -10.96 -23.91 6.84
C ASP A 184 -10.06 -24.11 8.07
N THR A 185 -9.90 -25.35 8.53
CA THR A 185 -9.07 -25.71 9.68
C THR A 185 -8.37 -27.05 9.46
N ILE A 186 -7.14 -27.18 9.98
CA ILE A 186 -6.39 -28.43 10.07
C ILE A 186 -5.86 -28.54 11.50
N ASP A 187 -6.22 -29.61 12.21
CA ASP A 187 -5.80 -29.88 13.59
C ASP A 187 -6.01 -28.68 14.56
N GLY A 188 -7.08 -27.91 14.31
CA GLY A 188 -7.41 -26.71 15.10
C GLY A 188 -6.66 -25.44 14.67
N VAL A 189 -5.80 -25.51 13.67
CA VAL A 189 -5.14 -24.34 13.06
C VAL A 189 -6.00 -23.80 11.92
N ARG A 190 -6.29 -22.51 11.91
CA ARG A 190 -7.06 -21.83 10.86
C ARG A 190 -6.27 -21.68 9.58
N ILE A 191 -6.90 -21.87 8.45
CA ILE A 191 -6.28 -21.73 7.13
C ILE A 191 -6.99 -20.62 6.38
N ILE A 192 -6.24 -19.60 5.96
CA ILE A 192 -6.77 -18.45 5.22
C ILE A 192 -6.00 -18.30 3.92
N GLY A 193 -6.67 -18.56 2.81
CA GLY A 193 -6.13 -18.36 1.46
C GLY A 193 -6.60 -17.03 0.87
N ILE A 194 -5.68 -16.25 0.30
CA ILE A 194 -5.98 -15.01 -0.42
C ILE A 194 -5.20 -14.91 -1.72
N ASP A 195 -5.78 -14.22 -2.70
CA ASP A 195 -5.14 -13.85 -3.95
C ASP A 195 -4.77 -12.37 -3.92
N VAL A 196 -3.49 -12.05 -4.12
CA VAL A 196 -2.99 -10.67 -4.12
C VAL A 196 -2.07 -10.45 -5.33
N PRO A 197 -2.60 -10.56 -6.54
CA PRO A 197 -1.83 -10.33 -7.74
C PRO A 197 -1.60 -8.83 -7.98
N GLY A 198 -0.39 -8.46 -8.43
CA GLY A 198 -0.06 -7.08 -8.75
C GLY A 198 -0.87 -6.47 -9.90
N PHE A 199 -1.47 -7.31 -10.74
CA PHE A 199 -2.36 -6.87 -11.81
C PHE A 199 -3.82 -6.70 -11.38
N GLY A 200 -4.21 -7.18 -10.21
CA GLY A 200 -5.59 -7.16 -9.72
C GLY A 200 -5.81 -6.36 -8.45
N VAL A 201 -4.75 -6.13 -7.67
CA VAL A 201 -4.78 -5.33 -6.44
C VAL A 201 -3.88 -4.11 -6.65
N PRO A 202 -4.43 -2.89 -6.77
CA PRO A 202 -3.66 -1.72 -7.17
C PRO A 202 -2.61 -1.28 -6.16
N THR A 203 -2.88 -1.42 -4.85
CA THR A 203 -1.99 -0.91 -3.81
C THR A 203 -1.72 -1.94 -2.72
N HIS A 204 -0.57 -1.83 -2.06
CA HIS A 204 -0.29 -2.64 -0.88
C HIS A 204 -1.20 -2.26 0.31
N ALA A 205 -1.73 -1.05 0.34
CA ALA A 205 -2.72 -0.62 1.32
C ALA A 205 -4.01 -1.46 1.20
N GLU A 206 -4.53 -1.64 -0.02
CA GLU A 206 -5.71 -2.48 -0.26
C GLU A 206 -5.43 -3.96 0.01
N ALA A 207 -4.21 -4.43 -0.26
CA ALA A 207 -3.83 -5.81 0.08
C ALA A 207 -3.81 -6.08 1.59
N LYS A 208 -3.52 -5.08 2.42
CA LYS A 208 -3.69 -5.18 3.87
C LYS A 208 -5.15 -5.38 4.25
N ASP A 209 -6.04 -4.63 3.62
CA ASP A 209 -7.48 -4.73 3.83
C ASP A 209 -8.03 -6.09 3.39
N ILE A 210 -7.56 -6.64 2.27
CA ILE A 210 -7.97 -7.97 1.80
C ILE A 210 -7.68 -9.03 2.86
N LEU A 211 -6.48 -9.07 3.42
CA LEU A 211 -6.13 -10.05 4.45
C LEU A 211 -6.85 -9.75 5.78
N ALA A 212 -6.90 -8.50 6.21
CA ALA A 212 -7.61 -8.12 7.44
C ALA A 212 -9.11 -8.45 7.35
N GLY A 213 -9.73 -8.19 6.21
CA GLY A 213 -11.12 -8.55 5.93
C GLY A 213 -11.36 -10.07 5.93
N ALA A 214 -10.45 -10.83 5.32
CA ALA A 214 -10.54 -12.30 5.34
C ALA A 214 -10.43 -12.85 6.76
N MET A 215 -9.53 -12.31 7.58
CA MET A 215 -9.40 -12.69 8.99
C MET A 215 -10.63 -12.32 9.81
N LEU A 216 -11.19 -11.12 9.59
CA LEU A 216 -12.43 -10.67 10.25
C LEU A 216 -13.62 -11.55 9.84
N ASN A 217 -13.73 -11.89 8.56
CA ASN A 217 -14.79 -12.80 8.07
C ASN A 217 -14.72 -14.16 8.78
N PHE A 218 -13.51 -14.72 8.89
CA PHE A 218 -13.31 -15.98 9.57
C PHE A 218 -13.68 -15.88 11.05
N ALA A 219 -13.16 -14.87 11.75
CA ALA A 219 -13.43 -14.64 13.18
C ALA A 219 -14.93 -14.39 13.46
N ARG A 220 -15.63 -13.67 12.56
CA ARG A 220 -17.08 -13.46 12.68
C ARG A 220 -17.84 -14.78 12.57
N LYS A 221 -17.52 -15.61 11.58
CA LYS A 221 -18.13 -16.94 11.42
C LYS A 221 -17.89 -17.85 12.63
N GLU A 222 -16.69 -17.85 13.21
CA GLU A 222 -16.42 -18.57 14.45
C GLU A 222 -17.27 -18.08 15.61
N ALA A 223 -17.41 -16.76 15.76
CA ALA A 223 -18.22 -16.16 16.82
C ALA A 223 -19.73 -16.42 16.64
N GLU A 224 -20.20 -16.55 15.42
CA GLU A 224 -21.59 -16.93 15.09
C GLU A 224 -21.85 -18.42 15.32
N ALA A 225 -20.84 -19.26 15.12
CA ALA A 225 -20.96 -20.72 15.30
C ALA A 225 -20.94 -21.16 16.77
N GLY A 226 -20.39 -20.36 17.67
CA GLY A 226 -20.32 -20.71 19.09
C GLY A 226 -19.54 -19.72 19.96
N PRO A 227 -19.42 -20.01 21.27
CA PRO A 227 -18.72 -19.12 22.19
C PRO A 227 -17.22 -19.08 21.87
N VAL A 228 -16.68 -17.86 21.74
CA VAL A 228 -15.26 -17.61 21.47
C VAL A 228 -14.55 -16.97 22.66
N MET A 229 -13.27 -17.23 22.79
CA MET A 229 -12.43 -16.59 23.82
C MET A 229 -11.97 -15.21 23.39
N ALA A 230 -12.64 -14.17 23.85
CA ALA A 230 -12.17 -12.80 23.74
C ALA A 230 -11.02 -12.49 24.73
N PRO A 231 -10.21 -11.42 24.50
CA PRO A 231 -9.21 -10.98 25.47
C PRO A 231 -9.82 -10.73 26.85
N ARG A 232 -9.03 -10.90 27.91
CA ARG A 232 -9.43 -10.50 29.27
C ARG A 232 -9.76 -8.99 29.29
N GLY A 233 -11.01 -8.64 29.59
CA GLY A 233 -11.54 -7.28 29.51
C GLY A 233 -12.36 -6.98 28.26
N GLY A 234 -12.34 -7.85 27.23
CA GLY A 234 -13.20 -7.78 26.05
C GLY A 234 -14.55 -8.42 26.32
N ARG A 235 -15.31 -7.88 27.23
CA ARG A 235 -16.75 -8.15 27.31
C ARG A 235 -17.45 -7.00 26.62
N ASN A 236 -18.37 -7.34 25.70
CA ASN A 236 -19.59 -6.63 25.33
C ASN A 236 -19.66 -5.24 25.98
N ASP A 237 -18.57 -4.50 25.86
CA ASP A 237 -18.48 -3.20 26.46
C ASP A 237 -18.94 -2.23 25.39
N LYS A 238 -20.24 -1.90 25.44
CA LYS A 238 -20.87 -0.87 24.61
C LYS A 238 -20.14 0.48 24.62
N ARG A 239 -18.96 0.55 25.24
CA ARG A 239 -18.10 1.72 25.36
C ARG A 239 -16.76 1.61 24.63
N THR A 240 -16.47 0.48 23.96
CA THR A 240 -15.24 0.35 23.19
C THR A 240 -15.43 0.76 21.74
N VAL A 241 -14.48 1.51 21.18
CA VAL A 241 -14.41 1.89 19.77
C VAL A 241 -13.21 1.20 19.14
N THR A 242 -13.47 0.30 18.19
CA THR A 242 -12.43 -0.35 17.39
C THR A 242 -11.79 0.65 16.43
N LEU A 243 -10.46 0.65 16.33
CA LEU A 243 -9.72 1.49 15.38
C LEU A 243 -9.39 0.65 14.15
N LEU A 244 -9.94 1.02 13.00
CA LEU A 244 -9.66 0.35 11.72
C LEU A 244 -8.65 1.17 10.92
N GLY A 245 -7.44 0.67 10.79
CA GLY A 245 -6.39 1.32 10.04
C GLY A 245 -4.98 0.92 10.48
N GLU A 246 -4.00 1.49 9.83
CA GLU A 246 -2.59 1.24 10.09
C GLU A 246 -2.13 1.81 11.44
N MET A 247 -1.12 1.12 12.02
CA MET A 247 -0.40 1.65 13.18
C MET A 247 0.39 2.92 12.87
N PHE A 248 0.82 3.05 11.64
CA PHE A 248 1.44 4.25 11.10
C PHE A 248 0.43 4.92 10.15
N PRO A 249 0.10 6.12 10.35
CA PRO A 249 0.53 7.14 11.33
C PRO A 249 -0.41 7.27 12.53
N ALA A 250 -1.16 6.25 12.90
CA ALA A 250 -2.07 6.30 14.02
C ALA A 250 -1.32 6.29 15.36
N ASP A 251 -1.78 7.10 16.28
CA ASP A 251 -1.41 7.06 17.69
C ASP A 251 -2.58 6.51 18.52
N PRO A 252 -2.61 5.20 18.81
CA PRO A 252 -3.70 4.62 19.59
C PRO A 252 -3.81 5.19 21.00
N VAL A 253 -2.71 5.68 21.57
CA VAL A 253 -2.71 6.29 22.91
C VAL A 253 -3.38 7.66 22.87
N GLY A 254 -2.98 8.53 21.94
CA GLY A 254 -3.60 9.84 21.77
C GLY A 254 -5.08 9.76 21.40
N ILE A 255 -5.44 8.82 20.50
CA ILE A 255 -6.84 8.53 20.16
C ILE A 255 -7.58 8.01 21.39
N GLY A 256 -6.96 7.10 22.17
CA GLY A 256 -7.54 6.57 23.40
C GLY A 256 -7.81 7.65 24.45
N MET A 257 -6.95 8.65 24.57
CA MET A 257 -7.19 9.81 25.46
C MET A 257 -8.41 10.63 25.04
N MET A 258 -8.58 10.86 23.74
CA MET A 258 -9.77 11.56 23.22
C MET A 258 -11.05 10.76 23.45
N LEU A 259 -11.02 9.45 23.22
CA LEU A 259 -12.14 8.56 23.53
C LEU A 259 -12.44 8.52 25.03
N GLY A 260 -11.40 8.52 25.88
CA GLY A 260 -11.54 8.58 27.34
C GLY A 260 -12.28 9.83 27.82
N ALA A 261 -12.05 10.99 27.20
CA ALA A 261 -12.77 12.22 27.50
C ALA A 261 -14.27 12.14 27.13
N LEU A 262 -14.63 11.26 26.20
CA LEU A 262 -16.03 10.92 25.85
C LEU A 262 -16.63 9.83 26.75
N GLY A 263 -15.88 9.30 27.73
CA GLY A 263 -16.28 8.15 28.53
C GLY A 263 -16.23 6.82 27.77
N LEU A 264 -15.49 6.77 26.67
CA LEU A 264 -15.27 5.60 25.82
C LEU A 264 -13.85 5.08 25.99
N ALA A 265 -13.60 3.86 25.51
CA ALA A 265 -12.27 3.26 25.49
C ALA A 265 -11.85 2.89 24.06
N ALA A 266 -10.55 2.99 23.76
CA ALA A 266 -10.01 2.44 22.53
C ALA A 266 -10.04 0.91 22.60
N GLY A 267 -10.70 0.30 21.64
CA GLY A 267 -10.68 -1.14 21.41
C GLY A 267 -9.42 -1.59 20.66
N PRO A 268 -9.42 -2.80 20.10
CA PRO A 268 -8.34 -3.28 19.26
C PRO A 268 -8.10 -2.40 18.04
N VAL A 269 -6.86 -2.39 17.57
CA VAL A 269 -6.50 -1.80 16.27
C VAL A 269 -6.47 -2.91 15.22
N VAL A 270 -7.27 -2.78 14.18
CA VAL A 270 -7.29 -3.71 13.04
C VAL A 270 -6.43 -3.13 11.91
N PRO A 271 -5.49 -3.90 11.36
CA PRO A 271 -5.09 -5.30 11.63
C PRO A 271 -4.55 -5.55 13.04
N THR A 272 -4.98 -6.64 13.66
CA THR A 272 -4.69 -6.97 15.06
C THR A 272 -3.33 -7.67 15.26
N ARG A 273 -2.94 -7.88 16.50
CA ARG A 273 -1.70 -8.60 16.86
C ARG A 273 -1.95 -10.03 17.30
N GLU A 274 -3.17 -10.34 17.73
CA GLU A 274 -3.58 -11.66 18.17
C GLU A 274 -4.96 -11.99 17.60
N TRP A 275 -5.20 -13.25 17.31
CA TRP A 275 -6.48 -13.69 16.75
C TRP A 275 -7.68 -13.30 17.63
N ARG A 276 -7.57 -13.51 18.94
CA ARG A 276 -8.62 -13.19 19.90
C ARG A 276 -9.02 -11.71 19.93
N GLU A 277 -8.12 -10.80 19.51
CA GLU A 277 -8.44 -9.37 19.40
C GLU A 277 -9.44 -9.10 18.27
N LEU A 278 -9.54 -9.98 17.24
CA LEU A 278 -10.55 -9.88 16.19
C LEU A 278 -11.96 -10.04 16.76
N TYR A 279 -12.15 -10.96 17.71
CA TYR A 279 -13.45 -11.10 18.37
C TYR A 279 -13.82 -9.86 19.17
N ALA A 280 -12.85 -9.30 19.91
CA ALA A 280 -13.08 -8.06 20.64
C ALA A 280 -13.33 -6.87 19.70
N ALA A 281 -12.66 -6.85 18.54
CA ALA A 281 -12.90 -5.84 17.52
C ALA A 281 -14.32 -5.90 16.94
N LEU A 282 -14.84 -7.10 16.74
CA LEU A 282 -16.22 -7.34 16.27
C LEU A 282 -17.28 -7.05 17.34
N ASP A 283 -16.92 -7.07 18.62
CA ASP A 283 -17.82 -6.81 19.77
C ASP A 283 -17.62 -5.38 20.34
N CYS A 284 -17.62 -4.38 19.49
CA CYS A 284 -17.44 -2.96 19.82
C CYS A 284 -18.74 -2.17 19.71
N ALA A 285 -18.77 -0.98 20.30
CA ALA A 285 -19.86 -0.01 20.14
C ALA A 285 -19.88 0.59 18.73
N ALA A 286 -18.69 0.91 18.21
CA ALA A 286 -18.50 1.50 16.89
C ALA A 286 -17.10 1.21 16.35
N VAL A 287 -16.92 1.36 15.05
CA VAL A 287 -15.63 1.25 14.37
C VAL A 287 -15.23 2.61 13.81
N ALA A 288 -14.10 3.14 14.25
CA ALA A 288 -13.51 4.32 13.65
C ALA A 288 -12.58 3.91 12.50
N ALA A 289 -13.03 4.13 11.27
CA ALA A 289 -12.25 3.87 10.07
C ALA A 289 -11.28 5.04 9.81
N ILE A 290 -10.15 5.02 10.53
CA ILE A 290 -9.13 6.08 10.47
C ILE A 290 -8.30 6.08 9.17
N HIS A 291 -8.43 5.04 8.36
CA HIS A 291 -7.92 4.99 6.99
C HIS A 291 -9.08 4.64 6.05
N PRO A 292 -9.45 5.53 5.14
CA PRO A 292 -10.70 5.42 4.39
C PRO A 292 -10.73 4.35 3.30
N PHE A 293 -9.61 3.69 3.00
CA PHE A 293 -9.52 2.66 1.96
C PHE A 293 -9.87 1.24 2.42
N TYR A 294 -10.07 0.99 3.72
CA TYR A 294 -10.40 -0.32 4.27
C TYR A 294 -11.85 -0.73 3.98
N THR A 295 -12.14 -1.17 2.76
CA THR A 295 -13.50 -1.52 2.32
C THR A 295 -13.89 -2.96 2.65
N ALA A 296 -12.99 -3.92 2.53
CA ALA A 296 -13.25 -5.33 2.85
C ALA A 296 -13.47 -5.52 4.36
N SER A 297 -12.62 -4.90 5.18
CA SER A 297 -12.78 -4.93 6.65
C SER A 297 -14.05 -4.23 7.10
N VAL A 298 -14.36 -3.04 6.55
CA VAL A 298 -15.60 -2.31 6.84
C VAL A 298 -16.83 -3.18 6.57
N ARG A 299 -16.86 -3.89 5.44
CA ARG A 299 -17.96 -4.78 5.10
C ARG A 299 -18.21 -5.84 6.18
N GLU A 300 -17.17 -6.43 6.74
CA GLU A 300 -17.32 -7.45 7.80
C GLU A 300 -17.89 -6.85 9.10
N PHE A 301 -17.51 -5.62 9.44
CA PHE A 301 -18.09 -4.90 10.56
C PHE A 301 -19.56 -4.51 10.31
N GLU A 302 -19.91 -4.10 9.10
CA GLU A 302 -21.29 -3.82 8.73
C GLU A 302 -22.17 -5.07 8.80
N ILE A 303 -21.66 -6.23 8.33
CA ILE A 303 -22.36 -7.51 8.46
C ILE A 303 -22.54 -7.87 9.95
N ALA A 304 -21.56 -7.57 10.81
CA ALA A 304 -21.66 -7.75 12.25
C ALA A 304 -22.56 -6.70 12.94
N GLY A 305 -23.21 -5.81 12.18
CA GLY A 305 -24.10 -4.77 12.70
C GLY A 305 -23.37 -3.65 13.46
N ARG A 306 -22.08 -3.41 13.16
CA ARG A 306 -21.31 -2.36 13.84
C ARG A 306 -21.35 -1.06 13.03
N PRO A 307 -21.74 0.06 13.66
CA PRO A 307 -21.73 1.36 12.99
C PRO A 307 -20.29 1.79 12.68
N ILE A 308 -20.10 2.39 11.51
CA ILE A 308 -18.81 2.83 11.02
C ILE A 308 -18.74 4.35 11.06
N ILE A 309 -17.69 4.88 11.66
CA ILE A 309 -17.35 6.30 11.67
C ILE A 309 -16.17 6.49 10.71
N GLY A 310 -16.40 7.25 9.67
CA GLY A 310 -15.37 7.62 8.69
C GLY A 310 -14.50 8.76 9.19
N SER A 311 -13.45 9.07 8.40
CA SER A 311 -12.48 10.11 8.71
C SER A 311 -11.62 9.82 9.95
N ALA A 312 -10.67 10.69 10.23
CA ALA A 312 -9.72 10.55 11.30
C ALA A 312 -9.61 11.86 12.09
N PRO A 313 -9.19 11.82 13.37
CA PRO A 313 -9.02 13.03 14.18
C PRO A 313 -7.72 13.76 13.78
N VAL A 314 -7.70 14.34 12.59
CA VAL A 314 -6.55 15.02 12.00
C VAL A 314 -6.80 16.52 11.93
N GLY A 315 -5.85 17.30 12.41
CA GLY A 315 -5.97 18.75 12.50
C GLY A 315 -7.06 19.20 13.46
N HIS A 316 -7.38 20.48 13.43
CA HIS A 316 -8.41 21.09 14.29
C HIS A 316 -9.83 20.69 13.83
N ASP A 317 -10.14 20.97 12.56
CA ASP A 317 -11.49 20.77 12.03
C ASP A 317 -11.85 19.28 11.93
N GLY A 318 -10.88 18.43 11.51
CA GLY A 318 -11.06 16.99 11.44
C GLY A 318 -11.27 16.35 12.81
N THR A 319 -10.52 16.78 13.82
CA THR A 319 -10.71 16.30 15.19
C THR A 319 -12.05 16.73 15.75
N ALA A 320 -12.49 17.97 15.51
CA ALA A 320 -13.80 18.46 15.94
C ALA A 320 -14.95 17.63 15.34
N ALA A 321 -14.91 17.41 14.02
CA ALA A 321 -15.92 16.62 13.32
C ALA A 321 -15.91 15.15 13.76
N TRP A 322 -14.72 14.57 13.99
CA TRP A 322 -14.58 13.19 14.44
C TRP A 322 -15.15 12.99 15.86
N LEU A 323 -14.93 13.94 16.78
CA LEU A 323 -15.50 13.89 18.14
C LEU A 323 -17.05 13.99 18.10
N ASP A 324 -17.60 14.82 17.20
CA ASP A 324 -19.06 14.89 16.99
C ASP A 324 -19.61 13.56 16.48
N ALA A 325 -18.99 12.99 15.45
CA ALA A 325 -19.44 11.73 14.86
C ALA A 325 -19.36 10.55 15.86
N ILE A 326 -18.28 10.46 16.63
CA ILE A 326 -18.16 9.47 17.73
C ILE A 326 -19.26 9.70 18.76
N GLY A 327 -19.48 10.96 19.16
CA GLY A 327 -20.48 11.31 20.16
C GLY A 327 -21.90 10.95 19.72
N GLU A 328 -22.23 11.19 18.46
CA GLU A 328 -23.54 10.85 17.88
C GLU A 328 -23.75 9.33 17.84
N VAL A 329 -22.81 8.61 17.27
CA VAL A 329 -22.90 7.15 17.06
C VAL A 329 -22.89 6.38 18.40
N CYS A 330 -22.10 6.84 19.37
CA CYS A 330 -21.98 6.19 20.68
C CYS A 330 -22.93 6.78 21.75
N GLU A 331 -23.88 7.62 21.33
CA GLU A 331 -24.91 8.23 22.21
C GLU A 331 -24.31 8.99 23.41
N VAL A 332 -23.18 9.69 23.20
CA VAL A 332 -22.54 10.53 24.21
C VAL A 332 -23.26 11.87 24.29
N SER A 333 -23.42 12.40 25.51
CA SER A 333 -24.09 13.69 25.69
C SER A 333 -23.36 14.82 24.96
N LYS A 334 -24.11 15.77 24.37
CA LYS A 334 -23.53 16.96 23.73
C LYS A 334 -22.62 17.76 24.64
N ALA A 335 -22.93 17.81 25.95
CA ALA A 335 -22.10 18.48 26.93
C ALA A 335 -20.73 17.79 27.11
N THR A 336 -20.70 16.45 27.11
CA THR A 336 -19.46 15.66 27.17
C THR A 336 -18.62 15.84 25.92
N VAL A 337 -19.26 15.82 24.75
CA VAL A 337 -18.57 16.07 23.47
C VAL A 337 -17.97 17.47 23.44
N GLN A 338 -18.72 18.48 23.88
CA GLN A 338 -18.23 19.85 23.94
C GLN A 338 -17.05 19.98 24.93
N ALA A 339 -17.13 19.37 26.09
CA ALA A 339 -16.03 19.36 27.06
C ALA A 339 -14.75 18.72 26.50
N ALA A 340 -14.89 17.63 25.74
CA ALA A 340 -13.75 17.00 25.05
C ALA A 340 -13.15 17.93 23.97
N LYS A 341 -13.99 18.64 23.20
CA LYS A 341 -13.53 19.65 22.25
C LYS A 341 -12.79 20.78 22.93
N ASP A 342 -13.35 21.33 24.01
CA ASP A 342 -12.72 22.42 24.78
C ASP A 342 -11.38 22.00 25.37
N GLN A 343 -11.20 20.71 25.66
CA GLN A 343 -9.93 20.16 26.14
C GLN A 343 -8.87 20.03 25.05
N PHE A 344 -9.21 19.49 23.88
CA PHE A 344 -8.22 19.09 22.88
C PHE A 344 -8.02 20.12 21.75
N LEU A 345 -9.09 20.79 21.29
CA LEU A 345 -8.98 21.68 20.12
C LEU A 345 -8.05 22.89 20.34
N PRO A 346 -8.03 23.55 21.52
CA PRO A 346 -7.06 24.62 21.74
C PRO A 346 -5.60 24.15 21.69
N LEU A 347 -5.32 22.92 22.16
CA LEU A 347 -3.98 22.33 22.11
C LEU A 347 -3.55 22.05 20.68
N ILE A 348 -4.46 21.50 19.87
CA ILE A 348 -4.23 21.24 18.44
C ILE A 348 -3.99 22.54 17.69
N LYS A 349 -4.85 23.56 17.89
CA LYS A 349 -4.71 24.88 17.29
C LYS A 349 -3.37 25.53 17.66
N GLY A 350 -2.99 25.45 18.92
CA GLY A 350 -1.70 25.95 19.40
C GLY A 350 -0.51 25.24 18.76
N ALA A 351 -0.57 23.91 18.61
CA ALA A 351 0.47 23.11 17.98
C ALA A 351 0.63 23.41 16.47
N LEU A 352 -0.48 23.58 15.75
CA LEU A 352 -0.46 23.98 14.33
C LEU A 352 0.13 25.38 14.14
N ALA A 353 -0.24 26.32 15.02
CA ALA A 353 0.24 27.71 14.93
C ALA A 353 1.70 27.90 15.38
N ALA A 354 2.23 26.98 16.19
CA ALA A 354 3.58 27.10 16.75
C ALA A 354 4.70 27.10 15.71
N LYS A 355 4.48 26.39 14.59
CA LYS A 355 5.43 26.30 13.47
C LYS A 355 4.66 26.34 12.15
N PRO A 356 4.26 27.51 11.68
CA PRO A 356 3.52 27.62 10.44
C PRO A 356 4.34 27.11 9.25
N ILE A 357 3.66 26.56 8.26
CA ILE A 357 4.25 26.11 7.01
C ILE A 357 3.84 27.10 5.92
N ASN A 358 4.82 27.85 5.41
CA ASN A 358 4.58 28.83 4.36
C ASN A 358 5.25 28.34 3.08
N GLY A 359 4.46 27.78 2.15
CA GLY A 359 4.97 27.28 0.89
C GLY A 359 3.91 26.52 0.10
N LYS A 360 4.19 26.31 -1.17
CA LYS A 360 3.38 25.52 -2.07
C LYS A 360 3.87 24.06 -2.05
N ILE A 361 3.00 23.12 -1.72
CA ILE A 361 3.37 21.71 -1.52
C ILE A 361 2.46 20.81 -2.34
N THR A 362 3.04 19.96 -3.20
CA THR A 362 2.30 18.85 -3.82
C THR A 362 2.47 17.59 -2.97
N VAL A 363 1.39 16.82 -2.85
CA VAL A 363 1.37 15.56 -2.09
C VAL A 363 0.96 14.43 -3.01
N SER A 364 1.70 13.33 -2.99
CA SER A 364 1.33 12.10 -3.68
C SER A 364 1.75 10.87 -2.89
N GLY A 365 1.03 9.76 -3.07
CA GLY A 365 1.33 8.52 -2.35
C GLY A 365 0.39 7.37 -2.66
N TYR A 366 0.58 6.28 -1.93
CA TYR A 366 -0.19 5.04 -2.07
C TYR A 366 -0.50 4.36 -0.72
N GLU A 367 -0.33 5.08 0.36
CA GLU A 367 -0.51 4.54 1.73
C GLU A 367 -1.94 4.71 2.26
N GLY A 368 -2.75 5.58 1.64
CA GLY A 368 -4.12 5.88 2.06
C GLY A 368 -4.25 6.98 3.11
N SER A 369 -3.17 7.69 3.43
CA SER A 369 -3.14 8.82 4.36
C SER A 369 -2.80 10.16 3.69
N GLU A 370 -2.79 10.21 2.37
CA GLU A 370 -2.42 11.38 1.58
C GLU A 370 -3.34 12.57 1.89
N LEU A 371 -4.65 12.34 1.97
CA LEU A 371 -5.63 13.38 2.31
C LEU A 371 -5.42 13.89 3.75
N LEU A 372 -5.07 13.00 4.69
CA LEU A 372 -4.83 13.36 6.09
C LEU A 372 -3.58 14.23 6.22
N VAL A 373 -2.53 13.89 5.50
CA VAL A 373 -1.29 14.71 5.41
C VAL A 373 -1.62 16.08 4.81
N ALA A 374 -2.36 16.13 3.72
CA ALA A 374 -2.76 17.37 3.09
C ALA A 374 -3.58 18.27 4.03
N ARG A 375 -4.50 17.71 4.82
CA ARG A 375 -5.25 18.46 5.85
C ARG A 375 -4.31 19.11 6.85
N LEU A 376 -3.37 18.35 7.41
CA LEU A 376 -2.38 18.91 8.37
C LEU A 376 -1.55 20.03 7.76
N LEU A 377 -1.13 19.88 6.50
CA LEU A 377 -0.35 20.91 5.80
C LEU A 377 -1.17 22.18 5.60
N VAL A 378 -2.42 22.05 5.12
CA VAL A 378 -3.33 23.18 4.90
C VAL A 378 -3.66 23.88 6.22
N GLU A 379 -4.01 23.15 7.28
CA GLU A 379 -4.28 23.74 8.60
C GLU A 379 -3.03 24.36 9.25
N SER A 380 -1.82 23.93 8.83
CA SER A 380 -0.56 24.54 9.25
C SER A 380 -0.16 25.77 8.41
N GLY A 381 -0.96 26.16 7.41
CA GLY A 381 -0.77 27.34 6.57
C GLY A 381 -0.16 27.10 5.19
N ALA A 382 0.12 25.84 4.81
CA ALA A 382 0.63 25.52 3.48
C ALA A 382 -0.42 25.70 2.39
N ASN A 383 0.03 26.09 1.20
CA ASN A 383 -0.76 26.01 -0.03
C ASN A 383 -0.56 24.62 -0.65
N VAL A 384 -1.61 23.79 -0.64
CA VAL A 384 -1.57 22.45 -1.24
C VAL A 384 -2.47 22.44 -2.48
N PRO A 385 -1.91 22.66 -3.69
CA PRO A 385 -2.72 22.71 -4.89
C PRO A 385 -3.14 21.31 -5.40
N TYR A 386 -2.40 20.24 -5.04
CA TYR A 386 -2.61 18.90 -5.57
C TYR A 386 -2.36 17.82 -4.52
N VAL A 387 -3.25 16.82 -4.52
CA VAL A 387 -3.10 15.57 -3.79
C VAL A 387 -3.38 14.40 -4.71
N GLY A 388 -2.37 13.60 -5.01
CA GLY A 388 -2.50 12.31 -5.69
C GLY A 388 -2.54 11.16 -4.68
N THR A 389 -3.50 10.27 -4.80
CA THR A 389 -3.54 9.04 -4.04
C THR A 389 -3.79 7.84 -4.94
N ALA A 390 -3.00 6.80 -4.78
CA ALA A 390 -3.23 5.53 -5.49
C ALA A 390 -4.44 4.76 -4.93
N CYS A 391 -4.94 5.13 -3.76
CA CYS A 391 -6.08 4.51 -3.12
C CYS A 391 -7.41 4.89 -3.80
N PRO A 392 -8.47 4.05 -3.66
CA PRO A 392 -9.76 4.33 -4.25
C PRO A 392 -10.49 5.45 -3.50
N ARG A 393 -11.38 6.14 -4.20
CA ARG A 393 -12.39 6.98 -3.58
C ARG A 393 -13.41 6.09 -2.87
N THR A 394 -13.71 6.40 -1.61
CA THR A 394 -14.70 5.69 -0.82
C THR A 394 -15.62 6.70 -0.14
N ARG A 395 -16.81 6.26 0.29
CA ARG A 395 -17.72 7.13 1.08
C ARG A 395 -17.07 7.65 2.38
N TRP A 396 -16.06 6.95 2.87
CA TRP A 396 -15.33 7.33 4.09
C TRP A 396 -14.24 8.38 3.85
N SER A 397 -13.83 8.57 2.60
CA SER A 397 -12.90 9.63 2.19
C SER A 397 -13.61 10.94 1.82
N GLU A 398 -14.95 10.93 1.64
CA GLU A 398 -15.70 12.11 1.21
C GLU A 398 -15.56 13.31 2.15
N PRO A 399 -15.64 13.18 3.50
CA PRO A 399 -15.49 14.34 4.37
C PRO A 399 -14.15 15.05 4.22
N ASP A 400 -13.06 14.29 4.07
CA ASP A 400 -11.72 14.84 3.87
C ASP A 400 -11.58 15.46 2.48
N ARG A 401 -12.13 14.81 1.45
CA ARG A 401 -12.17 15.32 0.08
C ARG A 401 -12.91 16.67 0.01
N GLU A 402 -14.14 16.73 0.49
CA GLU A 402 -14.96 17.95 0.45
C GLU A 402 -14.29 19.10 1.21
N TRP A 403 -13.70 18.82 2.36
CA TRP A 403 -12.99 19.81 3.15
C TRP A 403 -11.78 20.39 2.42
N LEU A 404 -11.01 19.55 1.72
CA LEU A 404 -9.82 19.93 0.94
C LEU A 404 -10.22 20.68 -0.34
N GLU A 405 -11.20 20.18 -1.11
CA GLU A 405 -11.68 20.82 -2.34
C GLU A 405 -12.28 22.19 -2.08
N ALA A 406 -13.00 22.37 -0.96
CA ALA A 406 -13.50 23.68 -0.54
C ALA A 406 -12.39 24.71 -0.28
N ARG A 407 -11.13 24.25 -0.14
CA ARG A 407 -9.93 25.07 0.03
C ARG A 407 -9.05 25.13 -1.21
N GLY A 408 -9.58 24.72 -2.36
CA GLY A 408 -8.90 24.79 -3.65
C GLY A 408 -7.89 23.68 -3.92
N VAL A 409 -7.92 22.61 -3.15
CA VAL A 409 -7.04 21.44 -3.36
C VAL A 409 -7.67 20.56 -4.45
N HIS A 410 -6.90 20.27 -5.51
CA HIS A 410 -7.29 19.26 -6.49
C HIS A 410 -6.89 17.86 -6.01
N ILE A 411 -7.85 16.93 -5.95
CA ILE A 411 -7.61 15.56 -5.48
C ILE A 411 -7.77 14.59 -6.64
N GLN A 412 -6.73 13.83 -6.91
CA GLN A 412 -6.73 12.76 -7.90
C GLN A 412 -6.70 11.40 -7.19
N PHE A 413 -7.84 10.69 -7.17
CA PHE A 413 -7.89 9.29 -6.76
C PHE A 413 -7.38 8.39 -7.89
N ARG A 414 -6.80 7.26 -7.54
CA ARG A 414 -6.15 6.36 -8.49
C ARG A 414 -5.10 7.07 -9.35
N ALA A 415 -4.40 8.02 -8.73
CA ALA A 415 -3.37 8.78 -9.41
C ALA A 415 -2.30 7.86 -9.98
N SER A 416 -1.98 8.06 -11.26
CA SER A 416 -0.84 7.40 -11.91
C SER A 416 0.45 8.14 -11.61
N LEU A 417 1.58 7.52 -11.93
CA LEU A 417 2.88 8.21 -11.84
C LEU A 417 2.89 9.47 -12.71
N GLU A 418 2.35 9.38 -13.92
CA GLU A 418 2.28 10.49 -14.87
C GLU A 418 1.46 11.66 -14.32
N ASN A 419 0.34 11.38 -13.63
CA ASN A 419 -0.45 12.41 -12.96
C ASN A 419 0.38 13.13 -11.89
N ASP A 420 1.09 12.37 -11.06
CA ASP A 420 1.89 12.92 -9.96
C ASP A 420 3.09 13.72 -10.47
N LEU A 421 3.79 13.25 -11.52
CA LEU A 421 4.89 13.98 -12.15
C LEU A 421 4.38 15.25 -12.82
N ALA A 422 3.29 15.17 -13.59
CA ALA A 422 2.68 16.32 -14.24
C ALA A 422 2.21 17.38 -13.23
N ALA A 423 1.73 16.97 -12.06
CA ALA A 423 1.36 17.89 -11.00
C ALA A 423 2.57 18.64 -10.43
N VAL A 424 3.71 17.98 -10.27
CA VAL A 424 4.97 18.65 -9.86
C VAL A 424 5.40 19.67 -10.92
N ASP A 425 5.31 19.28 -12.20
CA ASP A 425 5.69 20.15 -13.32
C ASP A 425 4.79 21.38 -13.46
N PHE A 426 3.47 21.15 -13.35
CA PHE A 426 2.48 22.20 -13.53
C PHE A 426 2.45 23.20 -12.36
N HIS A 427 2.52 22.69 -11.13
CA HIS A 427 2.39 23.54 -9.96
C HIS A 427 3.70 24.18 -9.51
N ASP A 428 4.85 23.66 -9.92
CA ASP A 428 6.20 24.11 -9.51
C ASP A 428 6.23 24.40 -7.99
N PRO A 429 6.15 23.37 -7.14
CA PRO A 429 6.00 23.53 -5.69
C PRO A 429 7.33 23.90 -5.04
N ASP A 430 7.26 24.51 -3.84
CA ASP A 430 8.42 24.71 -2.96
C ASP A 430 8.89 23.39 -2.34
N LEU A 431 7.99 22.40 -2.26
CA LEU A 431 8.26 21.04 -1.77
C LEU A 431 7.36 20.03 -2.46
N ALA A 432 7.94 18.98 -3.01
CA ALA A 432 7.21 17.81 -3.48
C ALA A 432 7.28 16.68 -2.44
N ILE A 433 6.14 16.23 -1.95
CA ILE A 433 6.03 15.05 -1.09
C ILE A 433 5.47 13.91 -1.95
N GLY A 434 6.21 12.80 -2.09
CA GLY A 434 5.75 11.77 -3.01
C GLY A 434 6.46 10.43 -2.88
N THR A 435 6.21 9.59 -3.88
CA THR A 435 6.87 8.29 -4.05
C THR A 435 8.32 8.46 -4.51
N THR A 436 9.11 7.40 -4.53
CA THR A 436 10.51 7.47 -4.96
C THR A 436 10.68 8.10 -6.35
N PRO A 437 9.90 7.74 -7.40
CA PRO A 437 10.00 8.40 -8.70
C PRO A 437 9.66 9.90 -8.65
N VAL A 438 8.65 10.30 -7.90
CA VAL A 438 8.27 11.71 -7.72
C VAL A 438 9.39 12.49 -7.02
N VAL A 439 9.98 11.92 -5.96
CA VAL A 439 11.12 12.52 -5.25
C VAL A 439 12.34 12.67 -6.17
N GLN A 440 12.60 11.66 -7.01
CA GLN A 440 13.71 11.72 -7.97
C GLN A 440 13.46 12.79 -9.05
N HIS A 441 12.25 12.85 -9.58
CA HIS A 441 11.85 13.85 -10.56
C HIS A 441 11.97 15.28 -9.99
N ALA A 442 11.45 15.52 -8.79
CA ALA A 442 11.59 16.81 -8.12
C ALA A 442 13.08 17.21 -7.94
N LYS A 443 13.92 16.28 -7.48
CA LYS A 443 15.37 16.52 -7.31
C LYS A 443 16.08 16.80 -8.63
N SER A 444 15.71 16.16 -9.74
CA SER A 444 16.30 16.45 -11.06
C SER A 444 15.96 17.87 -11.54
N ARG A 445 14.87 18.45 -11.04
CA ARG A 445 14.47 19.83 -11.29
C ARG A 445 15.04 20.84 -10.28
N GLY A 446 15.77 20.37 -9.28
CA GLY A 446 16.29 21.22 -8.21
C GLY A 446 15.23 21.59 -7.16
N LEU A 447 14.14 20.81 -7.05
CA LEU A 447 13.09 21.05 -6.08
C LEU A 447 13.31 20.22 -4.80
N PRO A 448 13.13 20.82 -3.61
CA PRO A 448 13.07 20.07 -2.36
C PRO A 448 12.01 18.98 -2.41
N SER A 449 12.31 17.83 -1.82
CA SER A 449 11.37 16.72 -1.84
C SER A 449 11.52 15.81 -0.64
N LEU A 450 10.40 15.17 -0.24
CA LEU A 450 10.30 14.20 0.84
C LEU A 450 9.62 12.92 0.36
N TYR A 451 10.15 11.78 0.78
CA TYR A 451 9.51 10.50 0.52
C TYR A 451 8.34 10.30 1.47
N PHE A 452 7.14 10.10 0.91
CA PHE A 452 5.87 10.08 1.65
C PHE A 452 5.86 9.04 2.77
N THR A 453 6.21 7.79 2.48
CA THR A 453 6.20 6.71 3.46
C THR A 453 7.12 7.00 4.65
N ASN A 454 8.31 7.58 4.41
CA ASN A 454 9.23 7.96 5.50
C ASN A 454 8.67 9.11 6.35
N LEU A 455 7.92 10.02 5.72
CA LEU A 455 7.31 11.14 6.42
C LEU A 455 6.29 10.65 7.45
N ILE A 456 5.42 9.72 7.04
CA ILE A 456 4.32 9.23 7.90
C ILE A 456 4.73 8.12 8.86
N SER A 457 5.75 7.32 8.52
CA SER A 457 6.14 6.15 9.34
C SER A 457 6.75 6.51 10.69
N ALA A 458 7.35 7.68 10.81
CA ALA A 458 8.06 8.12 11.99
C ALA A 458 7.29 9.18 12.82
N ARG A 459 6.09 9.58 12.39
CA ARG A 459 5.35 10.70 13.01
C ARG A 459 3.87 10.41 13.11
N PRO A 460 3.25 10.71 14.26
CA PRO A 460 1.80 10.67 14.36
C PRO A 460 1.18 11.76 13.47
N LEU A 461 -0.02 11.50 12.95
CA LEU A 461 -0.82 12.47 12.21
C LEU A 461 -2.07 12.90 12.98
N MET A 462 -2.45 12.16 14.01
CA MET A 462 -3.75 12.28 14.66
C MET A 462 -3.66 12.95 16.03
N GLY A 463 -4.72 13.66 16.40
CA GLY A 463 -4.85 14.33 17.67
C GLY A 463 -3.80 15.41 17.94
N VAL A 464 -3.55 15.70 19.20
CA VAL A 464 -2.60 16.75 19.64
C VAL A 464 -1.17 16.46 19.18
N ALA A 465 -0.74 15.19 19.31
CA ALA A 465 0.61 14.78 18.93
C ALA A 465 0.86 14.90 17.41
N GLY A 466 -0.20 14.74 16.60
CA GLY A 466 -0.14 14.86 15.14
C GLY A 466 -0.08 16.30 14.64
N ALA A 467 -0.73 17.22 15.32
CA ALA A 467 -0.99 18.58 14.84
C ALA A 467 0.25 19.36 14.40
N GLY A 468 1.37 19.25 15.11
CA GLY A 468 2.63 19.92 14.74
C GLY A 468 3.74 18.99 14.23
N SER A 469 3.44 17.70 14.04
CA SER A 469 4.45 16.65 13.83
C SER A 469 5.22 16.82 12.51
N LEU A 470 4.57 17.32 11.46
CA LEU A 470 5.15 17.48 10.13
C LEU A 470 5.93 18.79 9.96
N ALA A 471 5.57 19.84 10.69
CA ALA A 471 6.06 21.20 10.45
C ALA A 471 7.58 21.33 10.46
N THR A 472 8.26 20.67 11.40
CA THR A 472 9.72 20.76 11.51
C THR A 472 10.43 20.16 10.29
N VAL A 473 10.00 18.99 9.82
CA VAL A 473 10.68 18.32 8.70
C VAL A 473 10.31 18.95 7.37
N VAL A 474 9.08 19.42 7.22
CA VAL A 474 8.62 20.12 6.02
C VAL A 474 9.35 21.46 5.87
N ASN A 475 9.39 22.28 6.92
CA ASN A 475 10.10 23.55 6.90
C ASN A 475 11.61 23.37 6.70
N ALA A 476 12.22 22.33 7.32
CA ALA A 476 13.64 22.03 7.11
C ALA A 476 13.92 21.58 5.67
N ALA A 477 13.03 20.81 5.05
CA ALA A 477 13.19 20.41 3.66
C ALA A 477 13.08 21.60 2.70
N MET A 478 12.09 22.48 2.88
CA MET A 478 11.94 23.70 2.07
C MET A 478 13.14 24.66 2.24
N GLY A 479 13.69 24.76 3.46
CA GLY A 479 14.87 25.59 3.75
C GLY A 479 16.17 25.10 3.11
N ASN A 480 16.20 23.91 2.48
CA ASN A 480 17.38 23.34 1.84
C ASN A 480 17.43 23.59 0.31
N LYS A 481 16.76 24.59 -0.21
CA LYS A 481 16.66 24.85 -1.65
C LYS A 481 18.04 24.99 -2.31
N ASP A 482 18.98 25.70 -1.70
CA ASP A 482 20.34 25.88 -2.24
C ASP A 482 21.09 24.56 -2.44
N ARG A 483 20.82 23.56 -1.62
CA ARG A 483 21.38 22.21 -1.82
C ARG A 483 20.80 21.49 -3.03
N MET A 484 19.59 21.86 -3.43
CA MET A 484 18.92 21.21 -4.56
C MET A 484 19.51 21.64 -5.90
N ASP A 485 20.09 22.84 -6.00
CA ASP A 485 20.80 23.27 -7.20
C ASP A 485 21.99 22.36 -7.51
N VAL A 486 22.72 21.91 -6.47
CA VAL A 486 23.78 20.92 -6.61
C VAL A 486 23.24 19.56 -7.08
N MET A 487 22.07 19.18 -6.59
CA MET A 487 21.39 17.94 -7.03
C MET A 487 20.92 18.04 -8.47
N LYS A 488 20.44 19.20 -8.89
CA LYS A 488 20.07 19.47 -10.28
C LYS A 488 21.26 19.27 -11.22
N GLU A 489 22.43 19.85 -10.90
CA GLU A 489 23.66 19.62 -11.65
C GLU A 489 24.05 18.13 -11.71
N PHE A 490 23.83 17.39 -10.62
CA PHE A 490 24.11 15.95 -10.60
C PHE A 490 23.22 15.16 -11.56
N PHE A 491 21.95 15.52 -11.67
CA PHE A 491 20.99 14.87 -12.55
C PHE A 491 20.98 15.42 -13.98
N ASP A 492 21.71 16.53 -14.23
CA ASP A 492 21.74 17.15 -15.55
C ASP A 492 22.16 16.14 -16.63
N GLY A 493 21.27 15.98 -17.60
CA GLY A 493 21.41 15.05 -18.69
C GLY A 493 21.31 13.57 -18.32
N VAL A 494 21.00 13.17 -17.06
CA VAL A 494 20.71 11.76 -16.71
C VAL A 494 19.37 11.36 -17.33
N GLY A 495 19.36 10.29 -18.12
CA GLY A 495 18.16 9.82 -18.84
C GLY A 495 17.95 10.47 -20.21
N GLU A 496 18.62 11.58 -20.55
CA GLU A 496 18.55 12.16 -21.88
C GLU A 496 19.17 11.23 -22.94
N GLY A 497 18.41 10.97 -24.00
CA GLY A 497 18.84 10.12 -25.09
C GLY A 497 18.79 8.62 -24.81
N PHE A 498 18.21 8.20 -23.69
CA PHE A 498 18.00 6.80 -23.33
C PHE A 498 16.66 6.23 -23.84
N SER A 499 15.94 6.95 -24.68
CA SER A 499 14.70 6.43 -25.29
C SER A 499 14.89 5.11 -26.07
N ALA A 500 16.10 4.84 -26.53
CA ALA A 500 16.47 3.57 -27.13
C ALA A 500 16.97 2.50 -26.12
N GLY A 501 17.18 2.89 -24.85
CA GLY A 501 17.63 2.01 -23.78
C GLY A 501 18.94 1.29 -24.08
N ILE A 502 19.09 0.07 -23.56
CA ILE A 502 20.25 -0.80 -23.77
C ILE A 502 20.44 -1.26 -25.23
N TRP A 503 19.46 -0.98 -26.09
CA TRP A 503 19.48 -1.34 -27.51
C TRP A 503 20.02 -0.22 -28.40
N SER A 504 20.47 0.89 -27.80
CA SER A 504 21.12 1.96 -28.58
C SER A 504 22.54 1.54 -28.95
N ASP A 505 22.82 1.54 -30.25
CA ASP A 505 24.17 1.22 -30.80
C ASP A 505 25.23 2.27 -30.45
N THR A 506 24.81 3.42 -29.97
CA THR A 506 25.71 4.49 -29.53
C THR A 506 25.33 4.98 -28.13
N PRO A 507 25.93 4.40 -27.05
CA PRO A 507 25.80 4.95 -25.71
C PRO A 507 26.32 6.40 -25.73
N ARG A 508 25.46 7.35 -25.29
CA ARG A 508 25.93 8.73 -25.14
C ARG A 508 27.02 8.79 -24.05
N ASP A 509 28.24 8.97 -24.49
CA ASP A 509 29.33 9.28 -23.56
C ASP A 509 29.09 10.69 -23.00
N ARG A 510 29.23 10.86 -21.70
CA ARG A 510 29.14 12.15 -21.00
C ARG A 510 30.50 12.54 -20.47
N PRO A 511 31.37 13.03 -21.35
CA PRO A 511 32.75 13.29 -20.98
C PRO A 511 32.89 14.32 -19.85
N GLU A 512 31.97 15.27 -19.76
CA GLU A 512 32.04 16.33 -18.72
C GLU A 512 31.68 15.79 -17.32
N PHE A 513 30.64 14.96 -17.20
CA PHE A 513 30.29 14.32 -15.93
C PHE A 513 31.41 13.39 -15.46
N ARG A 514 31.96 12.62 -16.39
CA ARG A 514 33.08 11.70 -16.13
C ARG A 514 34.32 12.48 -15.69
N LYS A 515 34.64 13.60 -16.33
CA LYS A 515 35.74 14.50 -15.94
C LYS A 515 35.53 15.10 -14.54
N LYS A 516 34.31 15.59 -14.23
CA LYS A 516 33.98 16.10 -12.89
C LYS A 516 34.09 15.02 -11.81
N GLN A 517 33.66 13.79 -12.07
CA GLN A 517 33.76 12.65 -11.15
C GLN A 517 35.23 12.24 -10.94
N LEU A 518 36.01 12.12 -12.03
CA LEU A 518 37.44 11.77 -11.95
C LEU A 518 38.25 12.84 -11.24
N ALA A 519 37.95 14.12 -11.45
CA ALA A 519 38.56 15.22 -10.74
C ALA A 519 38.27 15.18 -9.24
N LYS A 520 37.02 14.86 -8.83
CA LYS A 520 36.65 14.68 -7.42
C LYS A 520 37.39 13.50 -6.76
N LEU A 521 37.72 12.48 -7.54
CA LEU A 521 38.44 11.30 -7.05
C LEU A 521 39.97 11.45 -7.15
N GLY A 522 40.48 12.64 -7.57
CA GLY A 522 41.91 12.86 -7.76
C GLY A 522 42.54 11.97 -8.86
N LYS A 523 41.72 11.44 -9.76
CA LYS A 523 42.15 10.58 -10.88
C LYS A 523 42.14 11.37 -12.19
N THR A 524 43.26 11.40 -12.88
CA THR A 524 43.33 11.87 -14.26
C THR A 524 42.70 10.89 -15.22
N ASP A 525 42.03 11.40 -16.23
CA ASP A 525 41.43 10.61 -17.30
C ASP A 525 42.56 9.88 -18.07
N MET A 526 42.86 8.68 -17.64
CA MET A 526 43.66 7.77 -18.46
C MET A 526 42.69 7.17 -19.47
N GLY A 527 42.77 7.67 -20.70
CA GLY A 527 41.88 7.32 -21.80
C GLY A 527 41.67 5.80 -21.90
N MET A 528 40.56 5.34 -21.40
CA MET A 528 40.03 4.03 -21.70
C MET A 528 39.19 4.16 -22.98
N SER A 529 39.90 4.09 -24.10
CA SER A 529 39.30 3.71 -25.36
C SER A 529 38.92 2.23 -25.25
N GLY A 530 37.64 1.94 -25.37
CA GLY A 530 37.14 0.66 -25.81
C GLY A 530 37.18 -0.48 -24.79
N GLU A 531 36.09 -1.22 -24.77
CA GLU A 531 35.86 -2.54 -24.19
C GLU A 531 35.49 -2.54 -22.68
N ILE A 532 34.20 -2.39 -22.47
CA ILE A 532 33.54 -3.00 -21.32
C ILE A 532 32.66 -4.12 -21.90
N LEU A 533 33.04 -5.35 -21.55
CA LEU A 533 32.21 -6.53 -21.66
C LEU A 533 30.94 -6.40 -20.83
#